data_78ebafa895e3686075120462b594ee2a
#
_entry.id   78ebafa895e3686075120462b594ee2a
#
_cell.length_a   1.000
_cell.length_b   1.000
_cell.length_c   1.000
_cell.angle_alpha   90.00
_cell.angle_beta   90.00
_cell.angle_gamma   90.00
#
_symmetry.space_group_name_H-M   'P 1'
#
loop_
_entity.id
_entity.type
_entity.pdbx_description
1 polymer ?
#
loop_
_entity_poly.entity_id
_entity_poly.type
_entity_poly.pdbx_seq_one_letter_code
_entity_poly.pdbx_strand_id
1 'polypeptide(L)'
;LADQLSKGNQQKIQFMIALISNPDLSVLDEPLSGLDPVNTDLFKGIIREQIAAGKYLIMSSHQMATVEEFCTDITILDRSKVVLQGNLNDIKKSYGRVNLSLKTEQEARHLIEEAGVTILTEKEREYQLKVAGEEQANKLLAKLIEAGITVITFDLREPSLHEIFVEKVGEVNE
;
A
#
# COMPACT_ATOMS: atom_id res chain seq x y z
N LEU A 1 -36.30 12.01 -5.49
CA LEU A 1 -36.01 11.76 -4.08
C LEU A 1 -34.66 11.08 -3.96
N ALA A 2 -33.90 11.34 -2.87
CA ALA A 2 -32.54 10.81 -2.68
C ALA A 2 -32.49 9.27 -2.79
N ASP A 3 -33.55 8.59 -2.41
CA ASP A 3 -33.68 7.12 -2.50
C ASP A 3 -33.71 6.54 -3.92
N GLN A 4 -33.85 7.41 -4.94
CA GLN A 4 -33.86 7.02 -6.36
C GLN A 4 -32.47 7.15 -7.01
N LEU A 5 -31.50 7.66 -6.28
CA LEU A 5 -30.13 7.82 -6.76
C LEU A 5 -29.36 6.50 -6.63
N SER A 6 -28.42 6.27 -7.54
CA SER A 6 -27.45 5.18 -7.37
C SER A 6 -26.65 5.38 -6.08
N LYS A 7 -26.18 4.27 -5.46
CA LYS A 7 -25.38 4.31 -4.24
C LYS A 7 -24.20 5.29 -4.35
N GLY A 8 -23.51 5.30 -5.50
CA GLY A 8 -22.41 6.26 -5.75
C GLY A 8 -22.86 7.72 -5.80
N ASN A 9 -24.04 8.03 -6.33
CA ASN A 9 -24.57 9.39 -6.33
C ASN A 9 -25.02 9.84 -4.93
N GLN A 10 -25.58 8.92 -4.14
CA GLN A 10 -25.89 9.21 -2.71
C GLN A 10 -24.60 9.56 -1.94
N GLN A 11 -23.55 8.79 -2.13
CA GLN A 11 -22.25 8.99 -1.50
C GLN A 11 -21.62 10.32 -1.91
N LYS A 12 -21.71 10.71 -3.19
CA LYS A 12 -21.26 12.04 -3.64
C LYS A 12 -21.97 13.16 -2.91
N ILE A 13 -23.29 13.09 -2.80
CA ILE A 13 -24.08 14.13 -2.12
C ILE A 13 -23.69 14.20 -0.65
N GLN A 14 -23.55 13.07 0.04
CA GLN A 14 -23.11 13.02 1.43
C GLN A 14 -21.73 13.66 1.62
N PHE A 15 -20.78 13.33 0.74
CA PHE A 15 -19.44 13.91 0.76
C PHE A 15 -19.47 15.43 0.51
N MET A 16 -20.23 15.88 -0.49
CA MET A 16 -20.40 17.32 -0.76
C MET A 16 -21.01 18.06 0.44
N ILE A 17 -22.03 17.48 1.08
CA ILE A 17 -22.66 18.07 2.28
C ILE A 17 -21.66 18.18 3.42
N ALA A 18 -20.84 17.15 3.63
CA ALA A 18 -19.82 17.16 4.68
C ALA A 18 -18.78 18.28 4.49
N LEU A 19 -18.47 18.65 3.22
CA LEU A 19 -17.48 19.66 2.90
C LEU A 19 -18.04 21.06 2.70
N ILE A 20 -19.37 21.23 2.51
CA ILE A 20 -19.97 22.52 2.15
C ILE A 20 -19.77 23.60 3.22
N SER A 21 -19.67 23.19 4.50
CA SER A 21 -19.39 24.09 5.62
C SER A 21 -17.90 24.44 5.75
N ASN A 22 -17.05 23.91 4.88
CA ASN A 22 -15.60 24.07 4.90
C ASN A 22 -14.97 23.78 6.30
N PRO A 23 -15.24 22.61 6.90
CA PRO A 23 -14.80 22.31 8.25
C PRO A 23 -13.28 22.21 8.36
N ASP A 24 -12.73 22.47 9.55
CA ASP A 24 -11.31 22.25 9.82
C ASP A 24 -10.98 20.78 10.05
N LEU A 25 -11.96 19.99 10.51
CA LEU A 25 -11.86 18.53 10.70
C LEU A 25 -13.03 17.83 10.02
N SER A 26 -12.74 16.86 9.18
CA SER A 26 -13.72 15.96 8.56
C SER A 26 -13.52 14.53 9.01
N VAL A 27 -14.60 13.83 9.30
CA VAL A 27 -14.61 12.38 9.61
C VAL A 27 -15.34 11.67 8.48
N LEU A 28 -14.66 10.79 7.78
CA LEU A 28 -15.13 10.11 6.58
C LEU A 28 -15.11 8.59 6.81
N ASP A 29 -16.27 7.97 6.75
CA ASP A 29 -16.39 6.52 6.88
C ASP A 29 -16.50 5.89 5.49
N GLU A 30 -15.48 5.09 5.12
CA GLU A 30 -15.36 4.41 3.81
C GLU A 30 -15.67 5.32 2.61
N PRO A 31 -15.07 6.52 2.48
CA PRO A 31 -15.50 7.55 1.54
C PRO A 31 -15.39 7.14 0.06
N LEU A 32 -14.55 6.18 -0.26
CA LEU A 32 -14.32 5.71 -1.64
C LEU A 32 -15.00 4.38 -1.96
N SER A 33 -15.71 3.79 -1.00
CA SER A 33 -16.35 2.47 -1.16
C SER A 33 -17.50 2.55 -2.16
N GLY A 34 -17.53 1.62 -3.13
CA GLY A 34 -18.64 1.51 -4.09
C GLY A 34 -18.71 2.60 -5.16
N LEU A 35 -17.67 3.41 -5.29
CA LEU A 35 -17.51 4.35 -6.40
C LEU A 35 -16.91 3.65 -7.62
N ASP A 36 -17.31 4.09 -8.81
CA ASP A 36 -16.60 3.74 -10.04
C ASP A 36 -15.24 4.46 -10.14
N PRO A 37 -14.32 4.02 -11.01
CA PRO A 37 -12.97 4.60 -11.08
C PRO A 37 -12.94 6.12 -11.30
N VAL A 38 -13.81 6.65 -12.17
CA VAL A 38 -13.83 8.10 -12.47
C VAL A 38 -14.24 8.91 -11.24
N ASN A 39 -15.24 8.43 -10.51
CA ASN A 39 -15.68 9.08 -9.28
C ASN A 39 -14.68 8.88 -8.15
N THR A 40 -14.02 7.74 -8.08
CA THR A 40 -12.93 7.51 -7.13
C THR A 40 -11.81 8.55 -7.31
N ASP A 41 -11.37 8.79 -8.55
CA ASP A 41 -10.32 9.78 -8.85
C ASP A 41 -10.76 11.21 -8.49
N LEU A 42 -12.02 11.56 -8.77
CA LEU A 42 -12.59 12.85 -8.37
C LEU A 42 -12.54 13.04 -6.84
N PHE A 43 -12.99 12.05 -6.07
CA PHE A 43 -12.98 12.12 -4.61
C PHE A 43 -11.56 12.17 -4.05
N LYS A 44 -10.65 11.37 -4.60
CA LYS A 44 -9.22 11.44 -4.26
C LYS A 44 -8.64 12.83 -4.52
N GLY A 45 -9.02 13.47 -5.62
CA GLY A 45 -8.65 14.86 -5.92
C GLY A 45 -9.11 15.82 -4.81
N ILE A 46 -10.38 15.74 -4.42
CA ILE A 46 -10.95 16.60 -3.37
C ILE A 46 -10.26 16.34 -2.02
N ILE A 47 -10.02 15.10 -1.65
CA ILE A 47 -9.29 14.75 -0.42
C ILE A 47 -7.89 15.39 -0.42
N ARG A 48 -7.15 15.29 -1.53
CA ARG A 48 -5.83 15.95 -1.67
C ARG A 48 -5.91 17.47 -1.51
N GLU A 49 -6.93 18.10 -2.09
CA GLU A 49 -7.15 19.55 -1.95
C GLU A 49 -7.41 19.95 -0.49
N GLN A 50 -8.21 19.17 0.25
CA GLN A 50 -8.46 19.43 1.68
C GLN A 50 -7.17 19.29 2.50
N ILE A 51 -6.39 18.26 2.25
CA ILE A 51 -5.08 18.06 2.92
C ILE A 51 -4.12 19.20 2.58
N ALA A 52 -4.02 19.60 1.32
CA ALA A 52 -3.18 20.71 0.87
C ALA A 52 -3.60 22.06 1.46
N ALA A 53 -4.89 22.23 1.76
CA ALA A 53 -5.43 23.40 2.47
C ALA A 53 -5.17 23.36 3.99
N GLY A 54 -4.46 22.35 4.51
CA GLY A 54 -4.13 22.22 5.93
C GLY A 54 -5.27 21.74 6.82
N LYS A 55 -6.31 21.11 6.22
CA LYS A 55 -7.44 20.53 6.94
C LYS A 55 -7.07 19.17 7.54
N TYR A 56 -7.74 18.81 8.64
CA TYR A 56 -7.60 17.50 9.27
C TYR A 56 -8.67 16.54 8.74
N LEU A 57 -8.25 15.32 8.43
CA LEU A 57 -9.13 14.24 7.98
C LEU A 57 -8.90 13.00 8.83
N ILE A 58 -9.98 12.44 9.34
CA ILE A 58 -10.01 11.10 9.90
C ILE A 58 -10.82 10.26 8.92
N MET A 59 -10.26 9.18 8.41
CA MET A 59 -10.99 8.31 7.49
C MET A 59 -10.84 6.84 7.88
N SER A 60 -11.92 6.09 7.74
CA SER A 60 -11.87 4.64 7.76
C SER A 60 -11.72 4.11 6.34
N SER A 61 -10.99 3.02 6.16
CA SER A 61 -10.95 2.26 4.91
C SER A 61 -10.46 0.85 5.15
N HIS A 62 -11.05 -0.10 4.42
CA HIS A 62 -10.52 -1.47 4.30
C HIS A 62 -9.54 -1.61 3.13
N GLN A 63 -9.38 -0.57 2.30
CA GLN A 63 -8.46 -0.53 1.17
C GLN A 63 -7.11 0.03 1.61
N MET A 64 -6.16 -0.84 1.93
CA MET A 64 -4.84 -0.45 2.44
C MET A 64 -4.09 0.51 1.50
N ALA A 65 -4.24 0.36 0.19
CA ALA A 65 -3.65 1.28 -0.79
C ALA A 65 -4.17 2.72 -0.64
N THR A 66 -5.45 2.89 -0.31
CA THR A 66 -6.05 4.20 -0.03
C THR A 66 -5.49 4.80 1.26
N VAL A 67 -5.32 3.97 2.30
CA VAL A 67 -4.70 4.40 3.56
C VAL A 67 -3.26 4.86 3.32
N GLU A 68 -2.47 4.10 2.55
CA GLU A 68 -1.10 4.47 2.18
C GLU A 68 -1.01 5.77 1.38
N GLU A 69 -2.01 6.07 0.58
CA GLU A 69 -2.03 7.26 -0.27
C GLU A 69 -2.30 8.56 0.51
N PHE A 70 -3.14 8.49 1.55
CA PHE A 70 -3.66 9.70 2.20
C PHE A 70 -3.28 9.85 3.67
N CYS A 71 -3.02 8.75 4.38
CA CYS A 71 -2.83 8.80 5.82
C CYS A 71 -1.36 8.98 6.22
N THR A 72 -1.12 9.90 7.14
CA THR A 72 0.17 10.09 7.79
C THR A 72 0.30 9.18 9.01
N ASP A 73 -0.76 9.12 9.81
CA ASP A 73 -0.87 8.29 11.01
C ASP A 73 -2.01 7.30 10.84
N ILE A 74 -1.80 6.09 11.31
CA ILE A 74 -2.76 5.00 11.18
C ILE A 74 -3.03 4.31 12.49
N THR A 75 -4.23 3.75 12.60
CA THR A 75 -4.60 2.79 13.64
C THR A 75 -5.32 1.63 12.97
N ILE A 76 -4.76 0.44 13.07
CA ILE A 76 -5.38 -0.79 12.55
C ILE A 76 -6.05 -1.54 13.70
N LEU A 77 -7.29 -1.90 13.46
CA LEU A 77 -8.12 -2.64 14.41
C LEU A 77 -8.40 -4.05 13.87
N ASP A 78 -8.18 -5.05 14.71
CA ASP A 78 -8.69 -6.42 14.50
C ASP A 78 -9.49 -6.85 15.71
N ARG A 79 -10.74 -7.33 15.51
CA ARG A 79 -11.65 -7.78 16.58
C ARG A 79 -11.74 -6.80 17.74
N SER A 80 -11.92 -5.51 17.45
CA SER A 80 -12.00 -4.40 18.40
C SER A 80 -10.72 -4.14 19.22
N LYS A 81 -9.59 -4.70 18.83
CA LYS A 81 -8.28 -4.43 19.44
C LYS A 81 -7.38 -3.69 18.47
N VAL A 82 -6.57 -2.77 19.01
CA VAL A 82 -5.52 -2.12 18.22
C VAL A 82 -4.39 -3.11 18.01
N VAL A 83 -4.11 -3.45 16.74
CA VAL A 83 -3.03 -4.36 16.36
C VAL A 83 -1.80 -3.60 15.85
N LEU A 84 -2.00 -2.37 15.33
CA LEU A 84 -0.92 -1.50 14.88
C LEU A 84 -1.37 -0.05 14.99
N GLN A 85 -0.48 0.84 15.47
CA GLN A 85 -0.75 2.27 15.55
C GLN A 85 0.54 3.07 15.43
N GLY A 86 0.49 4.18 14.72
CA GLY A 86 1.60 5.15 14.64
C GLY A 86 1.72 5.81 13.28
N ASN A 87 2.84 6.50 13.09
CA ASN A 87 3.16 7.11 11.81
C ASN A 87 3.45 6.02 10.75
N LEU A 88 2.77 6.09 9.62
CA LEU A 88 2.84 5.07 8.56
C LEU A 88 4.27 4.90 8.02
N ASN A 89 4.97 6.01 7.77
CA ASN A 89 6.33 5.97 7.24
C ASN A 89 7.31 5.34 8.24
N ASP A 90 7.17 5.65 9.52
CA ASP A 90 8.03 5.09 10.57
C ASP A 90 7.76 3.59 10.74
N ILE A 91 6.50 3.20 10.68
CA ILE A 91 6.10 1.79 10.67
C ILE A 91 6.77 1.06 9.51
N LYS A 92 6.60 1.53 8.26
CA LYS A 92 7.20 0.90 7.07
C LYS A 92 8.72 0.83 7.14
N LYS A 93 9.37 1.90 7.57
CA LYS A 93 10.83 1.95 7.76
C LYS A 93 11.33 0.95 8.78
N SER A 94 10.56 0.67 9.85
CA SER A 94 10.96 -0.30 10.87
C SER A 94 11.10 -1.73 10.33
N TYR A 95 10.38 -2.06 9.25
CA TYR A 95 10.51 -3.34 8.55
C TYR A 95 11.73 -3.39 7.61
N GLY A 96 12.24 -2.23 7.20
CA GLY A 96 13.31 -2.12 6.21
C GLY A 96 12.88 -2.51 4.80
N ARG A 97 13.82 -2.42 3.86
CA ARG A 97 13.59 -2.79 2.46
C ARG A 97 13.90 -4.27 2.27
N VAL A 98 12.89 -5.07 2.38
CA VAL A 98 12.98 -6.53 2.37
C VAL A 98 12.23 -7.20 1.21
N ASN A 99 11.43 -6.45 0.47
CA ASN A 99 10.69 -6.94 -0.69
C ASN A 99 11.38 -6.48 -1.97
N LEU A 100 11.75 -7.43 -2.83
CA LEU A 100 12.42 -7.17 -4.10
C LEU A 100 11.59 -7.72 -5.26
N SER A 101 11.14 -6.82 -6.15
CA SER A 101 10.58 -7.19 -7.45
C SER A 101 11.70 -7.21 -8.47
N LEU A 102 11.97 -8.37 -9.04
CA LEU A 102 13.00 -8.60 -10.05
C LEU A 102 12.37 -9.08 -11.35
N LYS A 103 12.73 -8.45 -12.46
CA LYS A 103 12.42 -8.93 -13.81
C LYS A 103 13.69 -8.98 -14.65
N THR A 104 13.90 -10.09 -15.36
CA THR A 104 15.09 -10.33 -16.17
C THR A 104 14.71 -10.78 -17.59
N GLU A 105 15.63 -10.62 -18.56
CA GLU A 105 15.43 -11.16 -19.91
C GLU A 105 15.71 -12.67 -19.97
N GLN A 106 16.70 -13.13 -19.22
CA GLN A 106 17.09 -14.54 -19.13
C GLN A 106 16.59 -15.13 -17.82
N GLU A 107 16.54 -16.44 -17.74
CA GLU A 107 16.20 -17.12 -16.49
C GLU A 107 17.30 -16.90 -15.44
N ALA A 108 16.88 -16.52 -14.21
CA ALA A 108 17.79 -16.15 -13.14
C ALA A 108 17.57 -16.96 -11.85
N ARG A 109 16.64 -17.92 -11.85
CA ARG A 109 16.25 -18.67 -10.66
C ARG A 109 17.43 -19.28 -9.90
N HIS A 110 18.36 -19.91 -10.61
CA HIS A 110 19.52 -20.55 -9.99
C HIS A 110 20.43 -19.54 -9.26
N LEU A 111 20.61 -18.32 -9.81
CA LEU A 111 21.41 -17.26 -9.19
C LEU A 111 20.71 -16.69 -7.94
N ILE A 112 19.37 -16.60 -7.96
CA ILE A 112 18.56 -16.17 -6.82
C ILE A 112 18.70 -17.17 -5.68
N GLU A 113 18.57 -18.47 -5.99
CA GLU A 113 18.72 -19.56 -5.02
C GLU A 113 20.14 -19.62 -4.44
N GLU A 114 21.18 -19.49 -5.28
CA GLU A 114 22.58 -19.40 -4.83
C GLU A 114 22.87 -18.16 -3.96
N ALA A 115 22.15 -17.07 -4.16
CA ALA A 115 22.27 -15.89 -3.31
C ALA A 115 21.55 -16.05 -1.95
N GLY A 116 20.88 -17.18 -1.71
CA GLY A 116 20.12 -17.46 -0.51
C GLY A 116 18.88 -16.56 -0.36
N VAL A 117 18.32 -16.09 -1.48
CA VAL A 117 17.15 -15.22 -1.50
C VAL A 117 15.90 -16.08 -1.63
N THR A 118 14.88 -15.76 -0.84
CA THR A 118 13.61 -16.50 -0.86
C THR A 118 12.73 -16.03 -2.01
N ILE A 119 12.31 -16.95 -2.87
CA ILE A 119 11.34 -16.69 -3.94
C ILE A 119 9.94 -16.85 -3.36
N LEU A 120 9.16 -15.75 -3.35
CA LEU A 120 7.77 -15.75 -2.92
C LEU A 120 6.83 -16.17 -4.06
N THR A 121 7.01 -15.56 -5.22
CA THR A 121 6.29 -15.90 -6.44
C THR A 121 7.20 -15.77 -7.66
N GLU A 122 6.93 -16.58 -8.68
CA GLU A 122 7.64 -16.56 -9.95
C GLU A 122 6.64 -16.70 -11.10
N LYS A 123 6.74 -15.82 -12.09
CA LYS A 123 5.96 -15.86 -13.31
C LYS A 123 6.76 -15.28 -14.48
N GLU A 124 7.04 -16.10 -15.48
CA GLU A 124 7.68 -15.65 -16.75
C GLU A 124 8.92 -14.76 -16.57
N ARG A 125 9.85 -15.13 -15.67
CA ARG A 125 11.07 -14.36 -15.34
C ARG A 125 10.80 -13.06 -14.56
N GLU A 126 9.60 -12.94 -13.98
CA GLU A 126 9.28 -11.96 -12.95
C GLU A 126 9.26 -12.67 -11.60
N TYR A 127 10.04 -12.17 -10.68
CA TYR A 127 10.23 -12.76 -9.36
C TYR A 127 9.82 -11.75 -8.28
N GLN A 128 8.98 -12.19 -7.35
CA GLN A 128 8.78 -11.50 -6.08
C GLN A 128 9.64 -12.21 -5.05
N LEU A 129 10.56 -11.48 -4.46
CA LEU A 129 11.60 -12.03 -3.61
C LEU A 129 11.56 -11.42 -2.21
N LYS A 130 11.89 -12.21 -1.21
CA LYS A 130 12.16 -11.74 0.16
C LYS A 130 13.66 -11.76 0.38
N VAL A 131 14.22 -10.60 0.70
CA VAL A 131 15.63 -10.42 1.05
C VAL A 131 15.79 -10.06 2.52
N ALA A 132 16.95 -10.34 3.09
CA ALA A 132 17.26 -9.95 4.45
C ALA A 132 17.52 -8.44 4.61
N GLY A 133 17.73 -7.73 3.49
CA GLY A 133 17.97 -6.31 3.44
C GLY A 133 18.74 -5.87 2.20
N GLU A 134 19.13 -4.59 2.17
CA GLU A 134 19.77 -3.96 1.02
C GLU A 134 21.10 -4.63 0.63
N GLU A 135 21.88 -5.12 1.59
CA GLU A 135 23.16 -5.77 1.30
C GLU A 135 22.97 -7.06 0.50
N GLN A 136 22.00 -7.90 0.87
CA GLN A 136 21.71 -9.13 0.14
C GLN A 136 21.15 -8.84 -1.24
N ALA A 137 20.26 -7.84 -1.37
CA ALA A 137 19.73 -7.41 -2.64
C ALA A 137 20.85 -6.94 -3.59
N ASN A 138 21.77 -6.11 -3.10
CA ASN A 138 22.90 -5.62 -3.89
C ASN A 138 23.86 -6.76 -4.30
N LYS A 139 24.10 -7.75 -3.45
CA LYS A 139 24.89 -8.95 -3.79
C LYS A 139 24.22 -9.75 -4.92
N LEU A 140 22.90 -9.91 -4.85
CA LEU A 140 22.16 -10.56 -5.93
C LEU A 140 22.28 -9.78 -7.24
N LEU A 141 22.11 -8.46 -7.22
CA LEU A 141 22.24 -7.62 -8.42
C LEU A 141 23.62 -7.75 -9.05
N ALA A 142 24.69 -7.71 -8.24
CA ALA A 142 26.05 -7.88 -8.72
C ALA A 142 26.23 -9.25 -9.41
N LYS A 143 25.77 -10.34 -8.79
CA LYS A 143 25.81 -11.68 -9.39
C LYS A 143 25.09 -11.77 -10.73
N LEU A 144 23.89 -11.16 -10.83
CA LEU A 144 23.13 -11.14 -12.09
C LEU A 144 23.90 -10.43 -13.21
N ILE A 145 24.52 -9.29 -12.89
CA ILE A 145 25.32 -8.53 -13.87
C ILE A 145 26.58 -9.31 -14.27
N GLU A 146 27.29 -9.90 -13.32
CA GLU A 146 28.49 -10.71 -13.57
C GLU A 146 28.19 -11.94 -14.45
N ALA A 147 27.00 -12.53 -14.29
CA ALA A 147 26.53 -13.65 -15.11
C ALA A 147 25.99 -13.23 -16.49
N GLY A 148 26.01 -11.92 -16.81
CA GLY A 148 25.52 -11.40 -18.08
C GLY A 148 23.99 -11.40 -18.20
N ILE A 149 23.26 -11.47 -17.10
CA ILE A 149 21.81 -11.40 -17.08
C ILE A 149 21.36 -9.94 -17.27
N THR A 150 20.51 -9.70 -18.24
CA THR A 150 19.90 -8.38 -18.42
C THR A 150 18.78 -8.17 -17.41
N VAL A 151 18.94 -7.23 -16.51
CA VAL A 151 17.95 -6.85 -15.51
C VAL A 151 17.04 -5.76 -16.09
N ILE A 152 15.74 -6.05 -16.20
CA ILE A 152 14.72 -5.13 -16.70
C ILE A 152 14.17 -4.28 -15.56
N THR A 153 13.87 -4.93 -14.41
CA THR A 153 13.37 -4.27 -13.21
C THR A 153 14.11 -4.80 -12.00
N PHE A 154 14.51 -3.92 -11.12
CA PHE A 154 15.05 -4.23 -9.80
C PHE A 154 14.49 -3.19 -8.83
N ASP A 155 13.40 -3.55 -8.16
CA ASP A 155 12.65 -2.66 -7.27
C ASP A 155 12.68 -3.20 -5.84
N LEU A 156 13.56 -2.61 -5.04
CA LEU A 156 13.73 -2.96 -3.63
C LEU A 156 12.94 -1.99 -2.76
N ARG A 157 11.90 -2.49 -2.10
CA ARG A 157 10.94 -1.69 -1.36
C ARG A 157 10.70 -2.18 0.06
N GLU A 158 10.21 -1.29 0.88
CA GLU A 158 9.58 -1.62 2.15
C GLU A 158 8.29 -2.42 1.91
N PRO A 159 7.81 -3.21 2.87
CA PRO A 159 6.54 -3.89 2.72
C PRO A 159 5.39 -2.87 2.60
N SER A 160 4.36 -3.24 1.85
CA SER A 160 3.11 -2.49 1.79
C SER A 160 2.35 -2.62 3.12
N LEU A 161 1.46 -1.67 3.38
CA LEU A 161 0.60 -1.75 4.57
C LEU A 161 -0.24 -3.03 4.59
N HIS A 162 -0.65 -3.52 3.42
CA HIS A 162 -1.36 -4.79 3.30
C HIS A 162 -0.50 -5.98 3.77
N GLU A 163 0.78 -6.03 3.36
CA GLU A 163 1.72 -7.08 3.78
C GLU A 163 1.97 -7.02 5.29
N ILE A 164 2.15 -5.82 5.85
CA ILE A 164 2.30 -5.61 7.30
C ILE A 164 1.03 -6.05 8.06
N PHE A 165 -0.15 -5.71 7.53
CA PHE A 165 -1.42 -6.10 8.13
C PHE A 165 -1.59 -7.62 8.19
N VAL A 166 -1.33 -8.33 7.08
CA VAL A 166 -1.44 -9.79 7.00
C VAL A 166 -0.48 -10.45 7.99
N GLU A 167 0.74 -9.95 8.11
CA GLU A 167 1.72 -10.45 9.09
C GLU A 167 1.22 -10.27 10.52
N LYS A 168 0.78 -9.06 10.88
CA LYS A 168 0.31 -8.75 12.25
C LYS A 168 -0.95 -9.50 12.65
N VAL A 169 -1.90 -9.65 11.75
CA VAL A 169 -3.13 -10.42 12.01
C VAL A 169 -2.85 -11.91 12.03
N GLY A 170 -1.88 -12.40 11.23
CA GLY A 170 -1.40 -13.79 11.28
C GLY A 170 -0.79 -14.12 12.64
N GLU A 171 0.11 -13.28 13.17
CA GLU A 171 0.73 -13.45 14.49
C GLU A 171 -0.29 -13.47 15.66
N VAL A 172 -1.42 -12.78 15.54
CA VAL A 172 -2.47 -12.73 16.60
C VAL A 172 -3.35 -13.99 16.62
N ASN A 173 -3.36 -14.76 15.52
CA ASN A 173 -4.21 -15.96 15.38
C ASN A 173 -3.45 -17.28 15.62
N GLU A 174 -2.14 -17.24 15.88
CA GLU A 174 -1.33 -18.33 16.40
C GLU A 174 -1.24 -18.27 17.94
#